data_1c9b40a70f78a163d01141375b210cb6
#
_entry.id   1c9b40a70f78a163d01141375b210cb6
#
_cell.length_a   1.000
_cell.length_b   1.000
_cell.length_c   1.000
_cell.angle_alpha   90.00
_cell.angle_beta   90.00
_cell.angle_gamma   90.00
#
_symmetry.space_group_name_H-M   'P 1'
#
loop_
_entity.id
_entity.type
_entity.pdbx_description
1 polymer ?
#
loop_
_entity_poly.entity_id
_entity_poly.type
_entity_poly.pdbx_seq_one_letter_code
_entity_poly.pdbx_strand_id
1 'polypeptide(L)'
;YIGFIRRALKKAGYAHIPVISINLSGLEANPGFKITPSLALRGIYGVVFGDIFMKCVYHMRPYEAVPGTTDAIHKKWAEVCKKFVSEGYPSRRKFKQLCRSIIEDFDNIETLDVKKPRVGVVGEILVKFLPAANNHLVELLEAEGAEAVVPDLLDFLQYCFYNQNFKASHLGFKKSKARIANIGIKVLEWFRLPATEAFKASKHFNPPAHIEDLANMASDIVSIGNQTGEGWFLTGEMLELIHSGAGNIVCTQPFACLPNHVVGKGVIKELRRLYPQSNIVAIDYDPGASEVNQLNRIKLMLSTANKNLEKEQA
;
A
#
# COMPACT_ATOMS: atom_id res chain seq x y z
N TYR A 1 -2.82 18.67 -3.94
CA TYR A 1 -3.70 18.15 -5.00
C TYR A 1 -5.01 18.94 -5.14
N ILE A 2 -5.73 19.34 -4.07
CA ILE A 2 -7.04 20.03 -4.16
C ILE A 2 -6.99 21.27 -5.05
N GLY A 3 -5.97 22.14 -4.90
CA GLY A 3 -5.80 23.31 -5.73
C GLY A 3 -5.65 23.00 -7.22
N PHE A 4 -4.98 21.90 -7.54
CA PHE A 4 -4.85 21.43 -8.93
C PHE A 4 -6.17 20.92 -9.48
N ILE A 5 -6.91 20.13 -8.72
CA ILE A 5 -8.23 19.60 -9.13
C ILE A 5 -9.21 20.76 -9.35
N ARG A 6 -9.29 21.72 -8.43
CA ARG A 6 -10.13 22.91 -8.58
C ARG A 6 -9.78 23.72 -9.83
N ARG A 7 -8.48 23.88 -10.12
CA ARG A 7 -8.01 24.59 -11.33
C ARG A 7 -8.35 23.80 -12.60
N ALA A 8 -8.19 22.48 -12.59
CA ALA A 8 -8.53 21.61 -13.72
C ALA A 8 -10.03 21.67 -14.01
N LEU A 9 -10.88 21.51 -12.98
CA LEU A 9 -12.33 21.64 -13.11
C LEU A 9 -12.75 23.00 -13.64
N LYS A 10 -12.15 24.09 -13.16
CA LYS A 10 -12.41 25.43 -13.68
C LYS A 10 -12.07 25.55 -15.16
N LYS A 11 -10.90 25.03 -15.59
CA LYS A 11 -10.51 25.02 -17.00
C LYS A 11 -11.45 24.19 -17.88
N ALA A 12 -11.99 23.11 -17.35
CA ALA A 12 -12.92 22.23 -18.06
C ALA A 12 -14.39 22.73 -18.03
N GLY A 13 -14.68 23.91 -17.44
CA GLY A 13 -16.04 24.45 -17.36
C GLY A 13 -16.85 23.96 -16.15
N TYR A 14 -16.28 23.15 -15.26
CA TYR A 14 -16.94 22.53 -14.11
C TYR A 14 -16.60 23.21 -12.77
N ALA A 15 -16.42 24.54 -12.76
CA ALA A 15 -16.08 25.28 -11.54
C ALA A 15 -17.11 25.15 -10.39
N HIS A 16 -18.35 24.79 -10.74
CA HIS A 16 -19.46 24.59 -9.77
C HIS A 16 -19.40 23.26 -9.03
N ILE A 17 -18.56 22.30 -9.46
CA ILE A 17 -18.41 21.01 -8.80
C ILE A 17 -17.56 21.18 -7.53
N PRO A 18 -18.08 20.81 -6.33
CA PRO A 18 -17.34 20.91 -5.09
C PRO A 18 -16.20 19.88 -5.05
N VAL A 19 -15.01 20.31 -4.63
CA VAL A 19 -13.85 19.44 -4.38
C VAL A 19 -13.67 19.31 -2.88
N ILE A 20 -13.82 18.10 -2.38
CA ILE A 20 -13.73 17.76 -0.95
C ILE A 20 -12.44 16.99 -0.70
N SER A 21 -11.79 17.28 0.42
CA SER A 21 -10.63 16.52 0.90
C SER A 21 -10.88 16.01 2.31
N ILE A 22 -10.46 14.78 2.54
CA ILE A 22 -10.41 14.20 3.89
C ILE A 22 -9.11 14.71 4.56
N ASN A 23 -9.15 15.95 5.02
CA ASN A 23 -8.00 16.57 5.72
C ASN A 23 -8.24 16.57 7.24
N LEU A 24 -7.56 15.68 7.95
CA LEU A 24 -7.61 15.60 9.41
C LEU A 24 -6.89 16.74 10.11
N SER A 25 -6.07 17.52 9.42
CA SER A 25 -5.30 18.63 9.99
C SER A 25 -6.04 19.96 10.06
N GLY A 26 -7.25 20.04 9.52
CA GLY A 26 -8.07 21.26 9.50
C GLY A 26 -7.55 22.38 8.59
N LEU A 27 -6.59 22.10 7.72
CA LEU A 27 -6.00 23.07 6.77
C LEU A 27 -6.97 23.50 5.65
N GLU A 28 -8.03 22.72 5.42
CA GLU A 28 -9.05 23.02 4.42
C GLU A 28 -10.44 22.98 5.05
N ALA A 29 -11.25 24.00 4.79
CA ALA A 29 -12.66 24.00 5.12
C ALA A 29 -13.46 23.37 3.97
N ASN A 30 -14.23 22.33 4.27
CA ASN A 30 -15.13 21.68 3.34
C ASN A 30 -16.59 21.95 3.75
N PRO A 31 -17.22 23.08 3.33
CA PRO A 31 -18.57 23.40 3.71
C PRO A 31 -19.55 22.27 3.34
N GLY A 32 -20.35 21.85 4.30
CA GLY A 32 -21.35 20.80 4.11
C GLY A 32 -20.81 19.36 4.24
N PHE A 33 -19.49 19.13 4.32
CA PHE A 33 -18.92 17.81 4.55
C PHE A 33 -18.34 17.68 5.95
N LYS A 34 -18.80 16.68 6.70
CA LYS A 34 -18.28 16.37 8.05
C LYS A 34 -18.00 14.88 8.16
N ILE A 35 -16.83 14.53 8.68
CA ILE A 35 -16.51 13.14 9.03
C ILE A 35 -17.25 12.82 10.33
N THR A 36 -18.31 12.04 10.24
CA THR A 36 -19.04 11.52 11.41
C THR A 36 -18.31 10.30 11.96
N PRO A 37 -18.50 9.94 13.25
CA PRO A 37 -17.97 8.70 13.81
C PRO A 37 -18.41 7.45 13.02
N SER A 38 -19.64 7.44 12.53
CA SER A 38 -20.15 6.36 11.68
C SER A 38 -19.41 6.27 10.34
N LEU A 39 -19.14 7.41 9.69
CA LEU A 39 -18.39 7.44 8.43
C LEU A 39 -16.93 6.99 8.65
N ALA A 40 -16.29 7.46 9.73
CA ALA A 40 -14.94 7.04 10.09
C ALA A 40 -14.86 5.53 10.34
N LEU A 41 -15.81 4.97 11.10
CA LEU A 41 -15.90 3.54 11.36
C LEU A 41 -16.04 2.72 10.06
N ARG A 42 -16.94 3.14 9.17
CA ARG A 42 -17.14 2.49 7.87
C ARG A 42 -15.91 2.61 6.98
N GLY A 43 -15.23 3.75 7.02
CA GLY A 43 -13.98 3.98 6.30
C GLY A 43 -12.89 3.00 6.74
N ILE A 44 -12.71 2.79 8.05
CA ILE A 44 -11.72 1.83 8.56
C ILE A 44 -12.02 0.41 8.09
N TYR A 45 -13.27 -0.05 8.17
CA TYR A 45 -13.65 -1.36 7.63
C TYR A 45 -13.40 -1.45 6.12
N GLY A 46 -13.70 -0.37 5.38
CA GLY A 46 -13.43 -0.30 3.94
C GLY A 46 -11.95 -0.43 3.60
N VAL A 47 -11.07 0.25 4.36
CA VAL A 47 -9.61 0.15 4.18
C VAL A 47 -9.14 -1.28 4.45
N VAL A 48 -9.55 -1.92 5.56
CA VAL A 48 -9.15 -3.29 5.85
C VAL A 48 -9.61 -4.28 4.77
N PHE A 49 -10.83 -4.14 4.25
CA PHE A 49 -11.28 -4.97 3.11
C PHE A 49 -10.46 -4.70 1.85
N GLY A 50 -10.12 -3.43 1.58
CA GLY A 50 -9.27 -3.05 0.45
C GLY A 50 -7.90 -3.72 0.52
N ASP A 51 -7.25 -3.68 1.69
CA ASP A 51 -5.95 -4.31 1.92
C ASP A 51 -6.04 -5.84 1.79
N ILE A 52 -7.11 -6.48 2.30
CA ILE A 52 -7.34 -7.93 2.09
C ILE A 52 -7.45 -8.25 0.60
N PHE A 53 -8.29 -7.51 -0.15
CA PHE A 53 -8.47 -7.76 -1.58
C PHE A 53 -7.18 -7.54 -2.36
N MET A 54 -6.48 -6.45 -2.10
CA MET A 54 -5.23 -6.14 -2.78
C MET A 54 -4.20 -7.26 -2.57
N LYS A 55 -4.00 -7.69 -1.33
CA LYS A 55 -3.09 -8.80 -1.00
C LYS A 55 -3.52 -10.12 -1.66
N CYS A 56 -4.78 -10.50 -1.52
CA CYS A 56 -5.27 -11.77 -2.05
C CYS A 56 -5.30 -11.80 -3.58
N VAL A 57 -5.79 -10.74 -4.21
CA VAL A 57 -5.93 -10.67 -5.68
C VAL A 57 -4.57 -10.66 -6.37
N TYR A 58 -3.64 -9.80 -5.91
CA TYR A 58 -2.34 -9.67 -6.57
C TYR A 58 -1.46 -10.91 -6.36
N HIS A 59 -1.65 -11.63 -5.25
CA HIS A 59 -0.95 -12.89 -5.03
C HIS A 59 -1.55 -14.03 -5.86
N MET A 60 -2.89 -14.20 -5.89
CA MET A 60 -3.50 -15.39 -6.50
C MET A 60 -3.63 -15.31 -8.02
N ARG A 61 -3.93 -14.11 -8.56
CA ARG A 61 -4.19 -13.94 -10.00
C ARG A 61 -3.06 -14.44 -10.90
N PRO A 62 -1.77 -14.19 -10.62
CA PRO A 62 -0.69 -14.70 -11.43
C PRO A 62 -0.57 -16.22 -11.46
N TYR A 63 -1.12 -16.92 -10.48
CA TYR A 63 -0.96 -18.37 -10.29
C TYR A 63 -2.23 -19.17 -10.52
N GLU A 64 -3.40 -18.54 -10.71
CA GLU A 64 -4.67 -19.26 -10.89
C GLU A 64 -4.64 -20.25 -12.07
N ALA A 65 -5.10 -21.48 -11.82
CA ALA A 65 -5.16 -22.51 -12.84
C ALA A 65 -6.21 -22.23 -13.93
N VAL A 66 -7.33 -21.60 -13.52
CA VAL A 66 -8.40 -21.17 -14.44
C VAL A 66 -8.45 -19.64 -14.46
N PRO A 67 -8.03 -19.00 -15.57
CA PRO A 67 -8.01 -17.55 -15.70
C PRO A 67 -9.35 -16.88 -15.38
N GLY A 68 -9.32 -15.83 -14.56
CA GLY A 68 -10.50 -15.06 -14.16
C GLY A 68 -11.21 -15.56 -12.90
N THR A 69 -10.75 -16.67 -12.30
CA THR A 69 -11.31 -17.19 -11.03
C THR A 69 -11.12 -16.19 -9.90
N THR A 70 -9.92 -15.63 -9.79
CA THR A 70 -9.56 -14.61 -8.78
C THR A 70 -10.45 -13.37 -8.90
N ASP A 71 -10.64 -12.87 -10.10
CA ASP A 71 -11.47 -11.68 -10.36
C ASP A 71 -12.96 -11.94 -10.09
N ALA A 72 -13.45 -13.14 -10.40
CA ALA A 72 -14.84 -13.54 -10.08
C ALA A 72 -15.09 -13.58 -8.56
N ILE A 73 -14.16 -14.14 -7.79
CA ILE A 73 -14.21 -14.18 -6.32
C ILE A 73 -14.11 -12.77 -5.75
N HIS A 74 -13.19 -11.94 -6.26
CA HIS A 74 -13.09 -10.54 -5.86
C HIS A 74 -14.40 -9.78 -6.09
N LYS A 75 -14.97 -9.87 -7.29
CA LYS A 75 -16.25 -9.21 -7.62
C LYS A 75 -17.38 -9.63 -6.70
N LYS A 76 -17.52 -10.93 -6.42
CA LYS A 76 -18.50 -11.48 -5.47
C LYS A 76 -18.36 -10.82 -4.10
N TRP A 77 -17.15 -10.85 -3.52
CA TRP A 77 -16.92 -10.36 -2.17
C TRP A 77 -16.92 -8.84 -2.06
N ALA A 78 -16.49 -8.12 -3.10
CA ALA A 78 -16.57 -6.67 -3.14
C ALA A 78 -18.03 -6.17 -2.99
N GLU A 79 -18.99 -6.82 -3.64
CA GLU A 79 -20.42 -6.46 -3.48
C GLU A 79 -20.93 -6.76 -2.06
N VAL A 80 -20.50 -7.86 -1.44
CA VAL A 80 -20.84 -8.18 -0.05
C VAL A 80 -20.26 -7.15 0.92
N CYS A 81 -19.01 -6.77 0.72
CA CYS A 81 -18.33 -5.77 1.55
C CYS A 81 -18.94 -4.37 1.38
N LYS A 82 -19.28 -3.98 0.16
CA LYS A 82 -20.03 -2.72 -0.12
C LYS A 82 -21.33 -2.66 0.66
N LYS A 83 -22.13 -3.73 0.65
CA LYS A 83 -23.35 -3.81 1.46
C LYS A 83 -23.06 -3.72 2.95
N PHE A 84 -22.03 -4.43 3.42
CA PHE A 84 -21.65 -4.41 4.84
C PHE A 84 -21.27 -3.00 5.32
N VAL A 85 -20.52 -2.23 4.53
CA VAL A 85 -20.11 -0.87 4.92
C VAL A 85 -21.17 0.19 4.66
N SER A 86 -22.11 -0.01 3.73
CA SER A 86 -23.14 0.97 3.36
C SER A 86 -24.45 0.81 4.14
N GLU A 87 -24.83 -0.43 4.48
CA GLU A 87 -26.13 -0.75 5.06
C GLU A 87 -26.04 -1.00 6.57
N GLY A 88 -27.04 -0.55 7.32
CA GLY A 88 -27.18 -0.80 8.76
C GLY A 88 -25.98 -0.33 9.60
N TYR A 89 -25.82 -0.92 10.78
CA TYR A 89 -24.66 -0.68 11.66
C TYR A 89 -23.65 -1.84 11.53
N PRO A 90 -22.38 -1.59 11.14
CA PRO A 90 -21.41 -2.65 10.92
C PRO A 90 -21.13 -3.46 12.20
N SER A 91 -21.45 -4.76 12.18
CA SER A 91 -21.22 -5.67 13.31
C SER A 91 -19.81 -6.25 13.24
N ARG A 92 -19.05 -6.14 14.33
CA ARG A 92 -17.70 -6.73 14.43
C ARG A 92 -17.70 -8.26 14.25
N ARG A 93 -18.72 -8.96 14.77
CA ARG A 93 -18.85 -10.41 14.59
C ARG A 93 -18.98 -10.78 13.11
N LYS A 94 -19.83 -10.04 12.38
CA LYS A 94 -20.01 -10.24 10.93
C LYS A 94 -18.74 -9.87 10.17
N PHE A 95 -18.07 -8.79 10.55
CA PHE A 95 -16.79 -8.39 9.98
C PHE A 95 -15.73 -9.49 10.11
N LYS A 96 -15.54 -10.05 11.33
CA LYS A 96 -14.61 -11.17 11.56
C LYS A 96 -14.93 -12.38 10.68
N GLN A 97 -16.21 -12.71 10.54
CA GLN A 97 -16.66 -13.80 9.68
C GLN A 97 -16.33 -13.49 8.20
N LEU A 98 -16.60 -12.26 7.73
CA LEU A 98 -16.30 -11.86 6.35
C LEU A 98 -14.81 -11.94 6.05
N CYS A 99 -13.94 -11.38 6.89
CA CYS A 99 -12.49 -11.48 6.72
C CYS A 99 -12.04 -12.93 6.54
N ARG A 100 -12.53 -13.82 7.40
CA ARG A 100 -12.21 -15.24 7.33
C ARG A 100 -12.71 -15.87 6.03
N SER A 101 -13.98 -15.69 5.68
CA SER A 101 -14.57 -16.32 4.50
C SER A 101 -13.98 -15.79 3.20
N ILE A 102 -13.60 -14.50 3.13
CA ILE A 102 -12.90 -13.93 1.97
C ILE A 102 -11.56 -14.63 1.79
N ILE A 103 -10.74 -14.68 2.83
CA ILE A 103 -9.40 -15.25 2.75
C ILE A 103 -9.46 -16.77 2.46
N GLU A 104 -10.41 -17.49 3.06
CA GLU A 104 -10.65 -18.91 2.77
C GLU A 104 -11.04 -19.16 1.30
N ASP A 105 -11.91 -18.31 0.71
CA ASP A 105 -12.29 -18.46 -0.70
C ASP A 105 -11.09 -18.24 -1.63
N PHE A 106 -10.23 -17.26 -1.36
CA PHE A 106 -9.00 -17.05 -2.13
C PHE A 106 -7.98 -18.17 -1.90
N ASP A 107 -7.84 -18.66 -0.67
CA ASP A 107 -6.92 -19.74 -0.30
C ASP A 107 -7.26 -21.09 -0.97
N ASN A 108 -8.51 -21.25 -1.41
CA ASN A 108 -9.00 -22.44 -2.10
C ASN A 108 -8.98 -22.34 -3.63
N ILE A 109 -8.45 -21.25 -4.19
CA ILE A 109 -8.23 -21.16 -5.63
C ILE A 109 -7.19 -22.19 -6.04
N GLU A 110 -7.50 -23.00 -7.04
CA GLU A 110 -6.54 -23.93 -7.65
C GLU A 110 -5.43 -23.13 -8.35
N THR A 111 -4.18 -23.45 -8.03
CA THR A 111 -3.01 -22.75 -8.55
C THR A 111 -2.11 -23.65 -9.38
N LEU A 112 -1.45 -23.06 -10.36
CA LEU A 112 -0.37 -23.70 -11.10
C LEU A 112 0.88 -23.81 -10.21
N ASP A 113 1.60 -24.93 -10.31
CA ASP A 113 2.90 -25.09 -9.64
C ASP A 113 4.03 -24.42 -10.44
N VAL A 114 4.02 -23.10 -10.43
CA VAL A 114 5.01 -22.25 -11.11
C VAL A 114 5.55 -21.21 -10.13
N LYS A 115 6.82 -20.84 -10.29
CA LYS A 115 7.43 -19.73 -9.56
C LYS A 115 7.52 -18.51 -10.46
N LYS A 116 7.16 -17.37 -9.93
CA LYS A 116 7.23 -16.07 -10.62
C LYS A 116 8.08 -15.09 -9.82
N PRO A 117 8.79 -14.16 -10.46
CA PRO A 117 9.50 -13.12 -9.73
C PRO A 117 8.50 -12.24 -8.98
N ARG A 118 8.73 -12.06 -7.69
CA ARG A 118 7.90 -11.21 -6.84
C ARG A 118 8.45 -9.79 -6.89
N VAL A 119 7.58 -8.83 -7.18
CA VAL A 119 7.92 -7.41 -7.36
C VAL A 119 7.15 -6.54 -6.37
N GLY A 120 7.90 -5.98 -5.42
CA GLY A 120 7.36 -4.99 -4.49
C GLY A 120 7.03 -3.67 -5.17
N VAL A 121 5.89 -3.06 -4.84
CA VAL A 121 5.52 -1.72 -5.30
C VAL A 121 5.41 -0.79 -4.10
N VAL A 122 6.32 0.17 -4.00
CA VAL A 122 6.35 1.19 -2.96
C VAL A 122 6.37 2.58 -3.60
N GLY A 123 6.22 3.62 -2.82
CA GLY A 123 6.36 4.99 -3.35
C GLY A 123 5.34 5.98 -2.80
N GLU A 124 5.14 7.06 -3.53
CA GLU A 124 4.20 8.11 -3.17
C GLU A 124 2.77 7.54 -3.14
N ILE A 125 2.03 7.88 -2.09
CA ILE A 125 0.79 7.21 -1.71
C ILE A 125 -0.27 7.23 -2.82
N LEU A 126 -0.45 8.35 -3.53
CA LEU A 126 -1.40 8.45 -4.64
C LEU A 126 -0.93 7.61 -5.83
N VAL A 127 0.35 7.73 -6.20
CA VAL A 127 0.93 7.01 -7.35
C VAL A 127 0.95 5.51 -7.08
N LYS A 128 1.23 5.09 -5.84
CA LYS A 128 1.24 3.68 -5.44
C LYS A 128 -0.14 3.02 -5.57
N PHE A 129 -1.20 3.68 -5.09
CA PHE A 129 -2.53 3.07 -4.95
C PHE A 129 -3.53 3.42 -6.05
N LEU A 130 -3.24 4.38 -6.93
CA LEU A 130 -4.13 4.77 -8.03
C LEU A 130 -3.61 4.27 -9.38
N PRO A 131 -4.20 3.21 -9.98
CA PRO A 131 -3.73 2.66 -11.26
C PRO A 131 -3.60 3.70 -12.37
N ALA A 132 -4.55 4.63 -12.45
CA ALA A 132 -4.48 5.72 -13.43
C ALA A 132 -3.29 6.68 -13.23
N ALA A 133 -2.67 6.72 -12.04
CA ALA A 133 -1.52 7.56 -11.76
C ALA A 133 -0.17 6.84 -12.00
N ASN A 134 -0.18 5.52 -12.10
CA ASN A 134 1.01 4.68 -12.32
C ASN A 134 0.96 3.85 -13.61
N ASN A 135 0.11 4.24 -14.57
CA ASN A 135 -0.06 3.56 -15.86
C ASN A 135 -0.33 2.06 -15.69
N HIS A 136 -1.22 1.71 -14.74
CA HIS A 136 -1.63 0.33 -14.47
C HIS A 136 -0.45 -0.60 -14.19
N LEU A 137 0.47 -0.18 -13.32
CA LEU A 137 1.73 -0.88 -13.03
C LEU A 137 1.52 -2.34 -12.62
N VAL A 138 0.53 -2.65 -11.78
CA VAL A 138 0.28 -4.03 -11.34
C VAL A 138 -0.09 -4.92 -12.51
N GLU A 139 -1.02 -4.47 -13.35
CA GLU A 139 -1.44 -5.18 -14.56
C GLU A 139 -0.28 -5.38 -15.53
N LEU A 140 0.62 -4.39 -15.64
CA LEU A 140 1.85 -4.51 -16.42
C LEU A 140 2.77 -5.58 -15.87
N LEU A 141 3.01 -5.61 -14.54
CA LEU A 141 3.86 -6.61 -13.89
C LEU A 141 3.31 -8.03 -14.10
N GLU A 142 2.00 -8.20 -13.93
CA GLU A 142 1.32 -9.49 -14.16
C GLU A 142 1.39 -9.93 -15.63
N ALA A 143 1.18 -9.02 -16.58
CA ALA A 143 1.29 -9.29 -18.02
C ALA A 143 2.71 -9.68 -18.44
N GLU A 144 3.73 -9.17 -17.76
CA GLU A 144 5.15 -9.53 -17.97
C GLU A 144 5.56 -10.79 -17.13
N GLY A 145 4.61 -11.47 -16.49
CA GLY A 145 4.81 -12.74 -15.81
C GLY A 145 5.28 -12.65 -14.36
N ALA A 146 5.16 -11.51 -13.70
CA ALA A 146 5.54 -11.31 -12.30
C ALA A 146 4.33 -11.33 -11.34
N GLU A 147 4.60 -11.51 -10.05
CA GLU A 147 3.67 -11.27 -8.95
C GLU A 147 3.91 -9.88 -8.37
N ALA A 148 2.90 -9.03 -8.32
CA ALA A 148 2.98 -7.73 -7.65
C ALA A 148 2.71 -7.87 -6.14
N VAL A 149 3.56 -7.25 -5.32
CA VAL A 149 3.40 -7.19 -3.86
C VAL A 149 3.29 -5.73 -3.43
N VAL A 150 2.11 -5.33 -2.98
CA VAL A 150 1.84 -3.94 -2.58
C VAL A 150 1.54 -3.90 -1.08
N PRO A 151 2.35 -3.20 -0.26
CA PRO A 151 2.10 -3.02 1.17
C PRO A 151 0.77 -2.33 1.46
N ASP A 152 0.17 -2.64 2.60
CA ASP A 152 -1.17 -2.24 3.00
C ASP A 152 -1.32 -0.71 3.15
N LEU A 153 -2.48 -0.16 2.79
CA LEU A 153 -2.80 1.25 3.01
C LEU A 153 -2.97 1.58 4.50
N LEU A 154 -3.42 0.61 5.30
CA LEU A 154 -3.57 0.80 6.74
C LEU A 154 -2.24 1.10 7.43
N ASP A 155 -1.13 0.54 6.95
CA ASP A 155 0.20 0.78 7.50
C ASP A 155 0.63 2.24 7.33
N PHE A 156 0.26 2.88 6.21
CA PHE A 156 0.48 4.32 6.03
C PHE A 156 -0.32 5.16 7.03
N LEU A 157 -1.56 4.77 7.35
CA LEU A 157 -2.34 5.45 8.39
C LEU A 157 -1.69 5.29 9.77
N GLN A 158 -1.16 4.11 10.08
CA GLN A 158 -0.43 3.88 11.33
C GLN A 158 0.88 4.68 11.38
N TYR A 159 1.62 4.76 10.27
CA TYR A 159 2.79 5.61 10.14
C TYR A 159 2.49 7.07 10.51
N CYS A 160 1.39 7.63 10.03
CA CYS A 160 0.99 9.00 10.35
C CYS A 160 0.80 9.22 11.85
N PHE A 161 0.25 8.22 12.57
CA PHE A 161 0.14 8.25 14.03
C PHE A 161 1.49 8.03 14.72
N TYR A 162 2.27 7.06 14.25
CA TYR A 162 3.55 6.67 14.87
C TYR A 162 4.55 7.82 14.91
N ASN A 163 4.54 8.69 13.91
CA ASN A 163 5.36 9.90 13.82
C ASN A 163 5.22 10.85 15.03
N GLN A 164 4.12 10.79 15.79
CA GLN A 164 3.97 11.61 16.99
C GLN A 164 4.91 11.19 18.12
N ASN A 165 5.41 9.95 18.12
CA ASN A 165 6.37 9.46 19.10
C ASN A 165 7.71 10.19 18.96
N PHE A 166 8.26 10.27 17.76
CA PHE A 166 9.50 11.00 17.49
C PHE A 166 9.33 12.50 17.77
N LYS A 167 8.21 13.11 17.37
CA LYS A 167 7.93 14.52 17.64
C LYS A 167 7.89 14.83 19.14
N ALA A 168 7.32 13.92 19.92
CA ALA A 168 7.24 14.10 21.38
C ALA A 168 8.58 13.88 22.10
N SER A 169 9.44 12.97 21.58
CA SER A 169 10.73 12.65 22.19
C SER A 169 11.85 13.59 21.79
N HIS A 170 11.86 14.10 20.54
CA HIS A 170 12.97 14.86 19.98
C HIS A 170 12.65 16.32 19.63
N LEU A 171 11.39 16.66 19.37
CA LEU A 171 11.00 17.98 18.88
C LEU A 171 10.17 18.80 19.91
N GLY A 172 10.13 18.36 21.16
CA GLY A 172 9.42 19.08 22.23
C GLY A 172 7.89 19.10 22.12
N PHE A 173 7.28 18.26 21.29
CA PHE A 173 5.82 18.16 21.18
C PHE A 173 5.24 17.54 22.46
N LYS A 174 3.96 17.85 22.75
CA LYS A 174 3.28 17.35 23.95
C LYS A 174 3.20 15.81 23.94
N LYS A 175 3.69 15.17 25.01
CA LYS A 175 3.62 13.71 25.22
C LYS A 175 2.18 13.16 25.15
N SER A 176 1.18 13.99 25.49
CA SER A 176 -0.23 13.61 25.37
C SER A 176 -0.64 13.31 23.92
N LYS A 177 -0.09 14.04 22.92
CA LYS A 177 -0.36 13.76 21.49
C LYS A 177 0.18 12.39 21.06
N ALA A 178 1.39 12.03 21.51
CA ALA A 178 1.95 10.70 21.26
C ALA A 178 1.12 9.60 21.93
N ARG A 179 0.63 9.80 23.16
CA ARG A 179 -0.25 8.82 23.83
C ARG A 179 -1.56 8.60 23.06
N ILE A 180 -2.19 9.69 22.61
CA ILE A 180 -3.43 9.63 21.80
C ILE A 180 -3.15 8.91 20.47
N ALA A 181 -2.03 9.21 19.82
CA ALA A 181 -1.64 8.56 18.58
C ALA A 181 -1.40 7.05 18.76
N ASN A 182 -0.75 6.64 19.85
CA ASN A 182 -0.56 5.22 20.16
C ASN A 182 -1.88 4.49 20.48
N ILE A 183 -2.85 5.18 21.08
CA ILE A 183 -4.21 4.65 21.21
C ILE A 183 -4.84 4.48 19.82
N GLY A 184 -4.65 5.45 18.92
CA GLY A 184 -5.10 5.36 17.53
C GLY A 184 -4.52 4.14 16.80
N ILE A 185 -3.21 3.89 16.93
CA ILE A 185 -2.57 2.69 16.36
C ILE A 185 -3.22 1.42 16.92
N LYS A 186 -3.39 1.31 18.24
CA LYS A 186 -4.05 0.16 18.87
C LYS A 186 -5.49 -0.06 18.37
N VAL A 187 -6.21 1.03 18.12
CA VAL A 187 -7.57 0.97 17.56
C VAL A 187 -7.53 0.44 16.12
N LEU A 188 -6.62 0.94 15.28
CA LEU A 188 -6.46 0.44 13.91
C LEU A 188 -6.06 -1.04 13.90
N GLU A 189 -5.11 -1.45 14.75
CA GLU A 189 -4.74 -2.86 14.93
C GLU A 189 -5.92 -3.72 15.40
N TRP A 190 -6.73 -3.21 16.33
CA TRP A 190 -7.92 -3.92 16.76
C TRP A 190 -8.90 -4.15 15.60
N PHE A 191 -9.04 -3.19 14.67
CA PHE A 191 -9.84 -3.39 13.46
C PHE A 191 -9.19 -4.37 12.49
N ARG A 192 -7.87 -4.35 12.32
CA ARG A 192 -7.11 -5.25 11.45
C ARG A 192 -7.02 -6.69 11.98
N LEU A 193 -7.08 -6.88 13.30
CA LEU A 193 -6.88 -8.17 13.95
C LEU A 193 -7.66 -9.34 13.33
N PRO A 194 -8.96 -9.22 12.95
CA PRO A 194 -9.67 -10.32 12.29
C PRO A 194 -9.05 -10.76 10.95
N ALA A 195 -8.54 -9.82 10.16
CA ALA A 195 -7.82 -10.12 8.92
C ALA A 195 -6.46 -10.78 9.22
N THR A 196 -5.72 -10.23 10.18
CA THR A 196 -4.42 -10.78 10.63
C THR A 196 -4.56 -12.23 11.12
N GLU A 197 -5.61 -12.53 11.92
CA GLU A 197 -5.90 -13.89 12.38
C GLU A 197 -6.24 -14.84 11.22
N ALA A 198 -6.98 -14.35 10.22
CA ALA A 198 -7.34 -15.14 9.05
C ALA A 198 -6.12 -15.41 8.16
N PHE A 199 -5.26 -14.41 7.93
CA PHE A 199 -4.00 -14.58 7.20
C PHE A 199 -3.03 -15.54 7.89
N LYS A 200 -2.93 -15.52 9.22
CA LYS A 200 -2.12 -16.50 9.97
C LYS A 200 -2.59 -17.95 9.80
N ALA A 201 -3.87 -18.16 9.51
CA ALA A 201 -4.44 -19.48 9.27
C ALA A 201 -4.42 -19.90 7.79
N SER A 202 -4.04 -19.00 6.89
CA SER A 202 -3.96 -19.22 5.45
C SER A 202 -2.75 -20.05 5.05
N LYS A 203 -2.86 -20.71 3.90
CA LYS A 203 -1.77 -21.48 3.26
C LYS A 203 -0.88 -20.60 2.38
N HIS A 204 -1.46 -19.52 1.81
CA HIS A 204 -0.81 -18.71 0.79
C HIS A 204 -0.41 -17.32 1.26
N PHE A 205 -1.08 -16.78 2.30
CA PHE A 205 -0.92 -15.38 2.68
C PHE A 205 -0.22 -15.23 4.03
N ASN A 206 0.67 -14.24 4.13
CA ASN A 206 1.30 -13.85 5.37
C ASN A 206 0.55 -12.65 6.01
N PRO A 207 0.49 -12.59 7.35
CA PRO A 207 -0.05 -11.42 8.03
C PRO A 207 0.81 -10.17 7.75
N PRO A 208 0.22 -8.96 7.82
CA PRO A 208 0.98 -7.72 7.70
C PRO A 208 1.94 -7.53 8.87
N ALA A 209 3.04 -6.82 8.64
CA ALA A 209 3.99 -6.42 9.68
C ALA A 209 3.38 -5.38 10.64
N HIS A 210 3.94 -5.24 11.84
CA HIS A 210 3.59 -4.15 12.74
C HIS A 210 4.37 -2.88 12.40
N ILE A 211 3.78 -1.72 12.64
CA ILE A 211 4.42 -0.43 12.33
C ILE A 211 5.72 -0.23 13.11
N GLU A 212 5.82 -0.79 14.31
CA GLU A 212 7.03 -0.76 15.12
C GLU A 212 8.17 -1.55 14.46
N ASP A 213 7.88 -2.68 13.81
CA ASP A 213 8.88 -3.49 13.11
C ASP A 213 9.40 -2.74 11.88
N LEU A 214 8.50 -2.09 11.11
CA LEU A 214 8.89 -1.23 9.99
C LEU A 214 9.76 -0.06 10.44
N ALA A 215 9.42 0.57 11.58
CA ALA A 215 10.20 1.67 12.14
C ALA A 215 11.58 1.22 12.60
N ASN A 216 11.67 0.05 13.24
CA ASN A 216 12.94 -0.53 13.68
C ASN A 216 13.83 -0.84 12.47
N MET A 217 13.32 -1.54 11.45
CA MET A 217 14.07 -1.82 10.23
C MET A 217 14.53 -0.53 9.54
N ALA A 218 13.66 0.47 9.40
CA ALA A 218 14.02 1.73 8.76
C ALA A 218 15.10 2.49 9.53
N SER A 219 15.11 2.42 10.88
CA SER A 219 16.04 3.16 11.73
C SER A 219 17.51 2.75 11.53
N ASP A 220 17.76 1.55 11.00
CA ASP A 220 19.10 1.08 10.68
C ASP A 220 19.68 1.74 9.42
N ILE A 221 18.84 2.32 8.58
CA ILE A 221 19.21 2.94 7.30
C ILE A 221 19.05 4.46 7.35
N VAL A 222 17.92 4.93 7.87
CA VAL A 222 17.57 6.36 7.92
C VAL A 222 16.97 6.74 9.27
N SER A 223 17.19 7.97 9.70
CA SER A 223 16.51 8.46 10.90
C SER A 223 14.99 8.46 10.69
N ILE A 224 14.24 7.93 11.67
CA ILE A 224 12.76 8.03 11.72
C ILE A 224 12.28 9.47 11.92
N GLY A 225 13.18 10.43 12.05
CA GLY A 225 12.92 11.87 11.94
C GLY A 225 12.61 12.36 10.53
N ASN A 226 12.87 11.57 9.49
CA ASN A 226 12.43 11.84 8.11
C ASN A 226 10.94 11.53 7.99
N GLN A 227 10.07 12.50 8.31
CA GLN A 227 8.63 12.32 8.46
C GLN A 227 7.79 13.08 7.43
N THR A 228 8.41 13.72 6.44
CA THR A 228 7.68 14.46 5.40
C THR A 228 7.17 13.48 4.35
N GLY A 229 5.89 13.58 3.98
CA GLY A 229 5.24 12.62 3.09
C GLY A 229 5.30 11.20 3.67
N GLU A 230 5.71 10.24 2.89
CA GLU A 230 5.91 8.84 3.28
C GLU A 230 7.13 8.66 4.20
N GLY A 231 8.10 9.57 4.12
CA GLY A 231 9.25 9.64 5.02
C GLY A 231 9.97 8.30 5.20
N TRP A 232 10.40 8.00 6.43
CA TRP A 232 11.11 6.76 6.78
C TRP A 232 10.31 5.49 6.48
N PHE A 233 8.98 5.59 6.42
CA PHE A 233 8.09 4.48 6.16
C PHE A 233 8.37 3.83 4.80
N LEU A 234 8.68 4.63 3.77
CA LEU A 234 9.06 4.13 2.45
C LEU A 234 10.31 3.23 2.50
N THR A 235 11.31 3.60 3.29
CA THR A 235 12.49 2.75 3.52
C THR A 235 12.12 1.47 4.29
N GLY A 236 11.24 1.58 5.29
CA GLY A 236 10.73 0.44 6.06
C GLY A 236 9.97 -0.56 5.18
N GLU A 237 9.09 -0.09 4.29
CA GLU A 237 8.40 -0.94 3.32
C GLU A 237 9.37 -1.67 2.39
N MET A 238 10.43 -1.00 1.89
CA MET A 238 11.43 -1.65 1.05
C MET A 238 12.15 -2.77 1.79
N LEU A 239 12.50 -2.56 3.05
CA LEU A 239 13.18 -3.57 3.88
C LEU A 239 12.26 -4.77 4.19
N GLU A 240 11.00 -4.51 4.52
CA GLU A 240 10.01 -5.56 4.73
C GLU A 240 9.84 -6.43 3.47
N LEU A 241 9.72 -5.80 2.29
CA LEU A 241 9.64 -6.49 1.02
C LEU A 241 10.88 -7.33 0.71
N ILE A 242 12.08 -6.81 0.98
CA ILE A 242 13.33 -7.57 0.82
C ILE A 242 13.32 -8.80 1.73
N HIS A 243 12.95 -8.64 3.00
CA HIS A 243 12.92 -9.73 3.97
C HIS A 243 11.82 -10.76 3.69
N SER A 244 10.71 -10.34 3.07
CA SER A 244 9.61 -11.26 2.67
C SER A 244 9.83 -11.92 1.30
N GLY A 245 11.00 -11.74 0.67
CA GLY A 245 11.33 -12.35 -0.61
C GLY A 245 10.79 -11.62 -1.85
N ALA A 246 10.35 -10.37 -1.69
CA ALA A 246 9.95 -9.49 -2.80
C ALA A 246 11.00 -8.39 -3.05
N GLY A 247 12.28 -8.77 -3.09
CA GLY A 247 13.42 -7.87 -3.21
C GLY A 247 13.60 -7.20 -4.59
N ASN A 248 12.79 -7.54 -5.58
CA ASN A 248 12.64 -6.74 -6.79
C ASN A 248 11.61 -5.65 -6.49
N ILE A 249 11.99 -4.37 -6.56
CA ILE A 249 11.14 -3.28 -6.07
C ILE A 249 11.04 -2.16 -7.12
N VAL A 250 9.80 -1.75 -7.42
CA VAL A 250 9.49 -0.52 -8.15
C VAL A 250 9.08 0.55 -7.14
N CYS A 251 9.90 1.60 -7.02
CA CYS A 251 9.57 2.79 -6.24
C CYS A 251 8.90 3.82 -7.15
N THR A 252 7.59 3.98 -7.00
CA THR A 252 6.75 4.87 -7.82
C THR A 252 6.70 6.27 -7.23
N GLN A 253 6.92 7.30 -8.03
CA GLN A 253 6.94 8.66 -7.53
C GLN A 253 6.57 9.69 -8.60
N PRO A 254 5.97 10.83 -8.23
CA PRO A 254 5.94 11.99 -9.12
C PRO A 254 7.33 12.63 -9.21
N PHE A 255 7.64 13.27 -10.32
CA PHE A 255 8.90 14.02 -10.47
C PHE A 255 9.07 15.06 -9.35
N ALA A 256 10.28 15.15 -8.83
CA ALA A 256 10.65 16.08 -7.75
C ALA A 256 9.87 15.88 -6.43
N CYS A 257 9.26 14.73 -6.21
CA CYS A 257 8.72 14.39 -4.89
C CYS A 257 9.87 14.26 -3.89
N LEU A 258 10.07 15.26 -3.05
CA LEU A 258 11.21 15.36 -2.14
C LEU A 258 11.35 14.14 -1.21
N PRO A 259 10.31 13.66 -0.49
CA PRO A 259 10.45 12.49 0.37
C PRO A 259 10.91 11.26 -0.39
N ASN A 260 10.30 10.99 -1.54
CA ASN A 260 10.66 9.83 -2.36
C ASN A 260 12.08 9.91 -2.92
N HIS A 261 12.58 11.11 -3.23
CA HIS A 261 13.97 11.28 -3.65
C HIS A 261 14.96 11.07 -2.50
N VAL A 262 14.63 11.50 -1.28
CA VAL A 262 15.52 11.39 -0.12
C VAL A 262 15.50 9.97 0.48
N VAL A 263 14.34 9.47 0.86
CA VAL A 263 14.19 8.19 1.61
C VAL A 263 13.70 7.02 0.75
N GLY A 264 13.41 7.25 -0.52
CA GLY A 264 13.16 6.22 -1.53
C GLY A 264 14.40 6.03 -2.40
N LYS A 265 14.57 6.89 -3.42
CA LYS A 265 15.69 6.81 -4.37
C LYS A 265 17.06 6.97 -3.70
N GLY A 266 17.17 7.86 -2.71
CA GLY A 266 18.43 8.16 -2.01
C GLY A 266 19.01 6.99 -1.24
N VAL A 267 18.19 6.06 -0.75
CA VAL A 267 18.64 4.89 0.03
C VAL A 267 18.96 3.67 -0.83
N ILE A 268 18.62 3.66 -2.12
CA ILE A 268 18.76 2.48 -3.00
C ILE A 268 20.20 1.95 -3.01
N LYS A 269 21.19 2.85 -3.05
CA LYS A 269 22.61 2.44 -3.06
C LYS A 269 22.98 1.70 -1.77
N GLU A 270 22.49 2.16 -0.63
CA GLU A 270 22.77 1.54 0.67
C GLU A 270 22.02 0.22 0.81
N LEU A 271 20.76 0.16 0.39
CA LEU A 271 19.98 -1.09 0.37
C LEU A 271 20.67 -2.15 -0.50
N ARG A 272 21.16 -1.81 -1.68
CA ARG A 272 21.91 -2.72 -2.54
C ARG A 272 23.26 -3.14 -1.94
N ARG A 273 23.90 -2.30 -1.14
CA ARG A 273 25.14 -2.64 -0.43
C ARG A 273 24.90 -3.68 0.66
N LEU A 274 23.80 -3.53 1.40
CA LEU A 274 23.41 -4.44 2.49
C LEU A 274 22.73 -5.71 1.99
N TYR A 275 21.95 -5.59 0.92
CA TYR A 275 21.18 -6.65 0.28
C TYR A 275 21.53 -6.74 -1.21
N PRO A 276 22.69 -7.33 -1.58
CA PRO A 276 23.19 -7.34 -2.96
C PRO A 276 22.25 -7.99 -3.97
N GLN A 277 21.36 -8.88 -3.52
CA GLN A 277 20.33 -9.53 -4.32
C GLN A 277 19.14 -8.60 -4.62
N SER A 278 19.02 -7.47 -3.93
CA SER A 278 17.90 -6.55 -4.16
C SER A 278 18.02 -5.83 -5.50
N ASN A 279 16.91 -5.74 -6.21
CA ASN A 279 16.81 -5.17 -7.55
C ASN A 279 15.77 -4.04 -7.56
N ILE A 280 16.21 -2.84 -7.17
CA ILE A 280 15.32 -1.70 -6.91
C ILE A 280 15.41 -0.68 -8.03
N VAL A 281 14.28 -0.24 -8.57
CA VAL A 281 14.19 0.82 -9.58
C VAL A 281 13.22 1.92 -9.14
N ALA A 282 13.63 3.19 -9.25
CA ALA A 282 12.72 4.33 -9.04
C ALA A 282 12.16 4.79 -10.39
N ILE A 283 10.84 4.94 -10.48
CA ILE A 283 10.12 5.35 -11.69
C ILE A 283 9.34 6.62 -11.41
N ASP A 284 9.60 7.65 -12.20
CA ASP A 284 8.85 8.91 -12.15
C ASP A 284 7.59 8.81 -13.02
N TYR A 285 6.43 9.11 -12.42
CA TYR A 285 5.12 9.11 -13.06
C TYR A 285 4.57 10.54 -13.11
N ASP A 286 4.71 11.18 -14.26
CA ASP A 286 4.22 12.51 -14.52
C ASP A 286 3.50 12.58 -15.88
N PRO A 287 2.54 13.48 -16.06
CA PRO A 287 1.83 13.64 -17.33
C PRO A 287 2.73 13.92 -18.53
N GLY A 288 3.94 14.49 -18.30
CA GLY A 288 4.93 14.77 -19.32
C GLY A 288 6.06 13.72 -19.41
N ALA A 289 6.05 12.69 -18.56
CA ALA A 289 7.07 11.66 -18.59
C ALA A 289 6.86 10.69 -19.77
N SER A 290 7.97 10.19 -20.31
CA SER A 290 7.91 9.20 -21.38
C SER A 290 7.49 7.85 -20.85
N GLU A 291 6.28 7.40 -21.21
CA GLU A 291 5.77 6.08 -20.87
C GLU A 291 6.69 4.96 -21.38
N VAL A 292 7.28 5.13 -22.55
CA VAL A 292 8.27 4.18 -23.12
C VAL A 292 9.49 4.04 -22.22
N ASN A 293 9.98 5.15 -21.66
CA ASN A 293 11.13 5.09 -20.74
C ASN A 293 10.76 4.38 -19.42
N GLN A 294 9.56 4.63 -18.90
CA GLN A 294 9.05 3.91 -17.70
C GLN A 294 8.99 2.42 -17.97
N LEU A 295 8.35 2.02 -19.08
CA LEU A 295 8.21 0.63 -19.50
C LEU A 295 9.58 -0.05 -19.68
N ASN A 296 10.52 0.58 -20.38
CA ASN A 296 11.86 0.01 -20.61
C ASN A 296 12.60 -0.24 -19.30
N ARG A 297 12.51 0.67 -18.33
CA ARG A 297 13.14 0.51 -17.00
C ARG A 297 12.51 -0.63 -16.21
N ILE A 298 11.20 -0.78 -16.26
CA ILE A 298 10.47 -1.88 -15.62
C ILE A 298 10.87 -3.20 -16.26
N LYS A 299 10.88 -3.30 -17.61
CA LYS A 299 11.29 -4.52 -18.33
C LYS A 299 12.74 -4.91 -18.05
N LEU A 300 13.64 -3.94 -17.94
CA LEU A 300 15.03 -4.21 -17.57
C LEU A 300 15.14 -4.77 -16.13
N MET A 301 14.37 -4.22 -15.20
CA MET A 301 14.28 -4.74 -13.83
C MET A 301 13.73 -6.17 -13.83
N LEU A 302 12.65 -6.44 -14.56
CA LEU A 302 12.05 -7.77 -14.69
C LEU A 302 12.98 -8.79 -15.35
N SER A 303 13.75 -8.39 -16.36
CA SER A 303 14.77 -9.25 -16.96
C SER A 303 15.82 -9.70 -15.93
N THR A 304 16.22 -8.79 -15.02
CA THR A 304 17.12 -9.11 -13.93
C THR A 304 16.46 -10.03 -12.90
N ALA A 305 15.18 -9.76 -12.56
CA ALA A 305 14.40 -10.54 -11.62
C ALA A 305 14.23 -12.00 -12.10
N ASN A 306 13.92 -12.21 -13.38
CA ASN A 306 13.81 -13.54 -13.98
C ASN A 306 15.16 -14.29 -13.93
N LYS A 307 16.26 -13.65 -14.30
CA LYS A 307 17.61 -14.26 -14.21
C LYS A 307 17.99 -14.66 -12.77
N ASN A 308 17.58 -13.87 -11.77
CA ASN A 308 17.83 -14.20 -10.38
C ASN A 308 16.98 -15.42 -9.96
N LEU A 309 15.70 -15.46 -10.36
CA LEU A 309 14.82 -16.59 -10.09
C LEU A 309 15.34 -17.89 -10.72
N GLU A 310 15.80 -17.86 -11.97
CA GLU A 310 16.41 -19.00 -12.65
C GLU A 310 17.64 -19.54 -11.90
N LYS A 311 18.49 -18.66 -11.36
CA LYS A 311 19.67 -19.05 -10.56
C LYS A 311 19.29 -19.67 -9.22
N GLU A 312 18.16 -19.28 -8.61
CA GLU A 312 17.68 -19.89 -7.36
C GLU A 312 17.06 -21.26 -7.57
N GLN A 313 16.66 -21.58 -8.82
CA GLN A 313 16.08 -22.87 -9.20
C GLN A 313 17.10 -23.88 -9.71
N ALA A 314 18.30 -23.42 -10.09
CA ALA A 314 19.42 -24.24 -10.58
C ALA A 314 20.29 -24.73 -9.45
#